data_f4e51409cfc9c28c20fb27e32ebecd77
#
_entry.id   f4e51409cfc9c28c20fb27e32ebecd77
#
_cell.length_a   1.000
_cell.length_b   1.000
_cell.length_c   1.000
_cell.angle_alpha   90.00
_cell.angle_beta   90.00
_cell.angle_gamma   90.00
#
_symmetry.space_group_name_H-M   'P 1'
#
loop_
_entity.id
_entity.type
_entity.pdbx_description
1 polymer ?
#
loop_
_entity_poly.entity_id
_entity_poly.type
_entity_poly.pdbx_seq_one_letter_code
_entity_poly.pdbx_strand_id
1 'polypeptide(L)'
;MVATYGIHWFRQDLRLQENPSLLSLSKKVDQIIPIYIFDLNQRIGSTSKWWLEKSLISLYDSIQKHNGKLNIFAGDPEKIISSILKNSNVKYVSWNRLYDPYSIKRDTKIKSIVTSSKIECDSHNGYLLNEPWNIKNKSGTFFKVFTPYWRHCDCLLYTSDAADESVR
;
A
#
# COMPACT_ATOMS: atom_id res chain seq x y z
N MET A 1 5.47 25.13 15.84
CA MET A 1 5.93 24.30 14.71
C MET A 1 4.73 24.05 13.80
N VAL A 2 4.92 24.08 12.47
CA VAL A 2 3.84 23.76 11.52
C VAL A 2 3.73 22.24 11.43
N ALA A 3 2.53 21.71 11.65
CA ALA A 3 2.29 20.26 11.60
C ALA A 3 2.63 19.68 10.21
N THR A 4 3.32 18.57 10.19
CA THR A 4 3.68 17.85 8.95
C THR A 4 2.57 16.86 8.59
N TYR A 5 2.07 16.96 7.37
CA TYR A 5 0.98 16.12 6.87
C TYR A 5 1.49 15.06 5.89
N GLY A 6 0.93 13.84 6.00
CA GLY A 6 1.15 12.78 5.04
C GLY A 6 -0.15 12.15 4.57
N ILE A 7 -0.19 11.71 3.32
CA ILE A 7 -1.31 10.96 2.76
C ILE A 7 -1.01 9.47 2.86
N HIS A 8 -1.93 8.70 3.43
CA HIS A 8 -1.96 7.26 3.29
C HIS A 8 -3.10 6.86 2.33
N TRP A 9 -2.72 6.26 1.20
CA TRP A 9 -3.68 5.82 0.20
C TRP A 9 -4.03 4.35 0.42
N PHE A 10 -5.19 4.11 1.05
CA PHE A 10 -5.78 2.77 1.18
C PHE A 10 -6.25 2.25 -0.18
N ARG A 11 -6.06 0.95 -0.40
CA ARG A 11 -6.50 0.28 -1.63
C ARG A 11 -7.25 -1.00 -1.30
N GLN A 12 -6.63 -2.19 -1.43
CA GLN A 12 -7.22 -3.46 -1.00
C GLN A 12 -6.91 -3.79 0.48
N ASP A 13 -6.02 -3.03 1.10
CA ASP A 13 -5.52 -3.15 2.47
C ASP A 13 -6.35 -2.32 3.47
N LEU A 14 -7.67 -2.50 3.47
CA LEU A 14 -8.61 -1.72 4.27
C LEU A 14 -8.54 -2.07 5.76
N ARG A 15 -7.34 -1.90 6.37
CA ARG A 15 -7.06 -2.18 7.77
C ARG A 15 -6.05 -1.20 8.35
N LEU A 16 -6.15 -0.94 9.67
CA LEU A 16 -5.18 -0.13 10.41
C LEU A 16 -4.04 -0.97 10.97
N GLN A 17 -4.37 -2.16 11.47
CA GLN A 17 -3.39 -3.08 12.04
C GLN A 17 -2.59 -3.77 10.95
N GLU A 18 -1.31 -4.11 11.25
CA GLU A 18 -0.40 -4.80 10.33
C GLU A 18 -0.36 -4.16 8.94
N ASN A 19 -0.36 -2.82 8.91
CA ASN A 19 -0.26 -2.04 7.68
C ASN A 19 1.11 -1.37 7.60
N PRO A 20 2.09 -1.97 6.88
CA PRO A 20 3.46 -1.48 6.85
C PRO A 20 3.60 -0.05 6.35
N SER A 21 2.82 0.31 5.33
CA SER A 21 2.83 1.66 4.78
C SER A 21 2.29 2.69 5.77
N LEU A 22 1.20 2.39 6.46
CA LEU A 22 0.62 3.26 7.47
C LEU A 22 1.57 3.43 8.67
N LEU A 23 2.17 2.33 9.14
CA LEU A 23 3.14 2.33 10.22
C LEU A 23 4.40 3.13 9.86
N SER A 24 4.92 2.99 8.65
CA SER A 24 6.07 3.77 8.19
C SER A 24 5.74 5.27 8.15
N LEU A 25 4.57 5.62 7.62
CA LEU A 25 4.13 7.01 7.52
C LEU A 25 3.92 7.64 8.90
N SER A 26 3.34 6.93 9.85
CA SER A 26 3.08 7.46 11.22
C SER A 26 4.34 7.86 11.97
N LYS A 27 5.50 7.34 11.59
CA LYS A 27 6.80 7.70 12.17
C LYS A 27 7.41 8.97 11.56
N LYS A 28 6.87 9.45 10.43
CA LYS A 28 7.44 10.56 9.64
C LYS A 28 6.63 11.84 9.71
N VAL A 29 5.35 11.75 10.09
CA VAL A 29 4.43 12.89 10.06
C VAL A 29 3.63 13.02 11.34
N ASP A 30 3.21 14.25 11.63
CA ASP A 30 2.39 14.56 12.80
C ASP A 30 0.92 14.17 12.57
N GLN A 31 0.45 14.27 11.33
CA GLN A 31 -0.93 13.95 10.97
C GLN A 31 -1.01 13.19 9.65
N ILE A 32 -1.85 12.14 9.64
CA ILE A 32 -2.11 11.32 8.47
C ILE A 32 -3.48 11.67 7.90
N ILE A 33 -3.52 11.89 6.59
CA ILE A 33 -4.74 12.05 5.81
C ILE A 33 -5.03 10.72 5.12
N PRO A 34 -5.93 9.89 5.67
CA PRO A 34 -6.29 8.64 5.03
C PRO A 34 -7.23 8.92 3.85
N ILE A 35 -6.87 8.39 2.69
CA ILE A 35 -7.68 8.48 1.49
C ILE A 35 -7.99 7.10 0.92
N TYR A 36 -9.14 6.97 0.28
CA TYR A 36 -9.51 5.87 -0.59
C TYR A 36 -9.99 6.42 -1.92
N ILE A 37 -9.54 5.83 -3.04
CA ILE A 37 -9.97 6.23 -4.38
C ILE A 37 -10.62 5.03 -5.04
N PHE A 38 -11.92 5.15 -5.33
CA PHE A 38 -12.64 4.21 -6.17
C PHE A 38 -12.26 4.47 -7.62
N ASP A 39 -11.38 3.64 -8.15
CA ASP A 39 -10.83 3.76 -9.51
C ASP A 39 -11.88 3.32 -10.53
N LEU A 40 -12.44 4.26 -11.27
CA LEU A 40 -13.46 4.00 -12.29
C LEU A 40 -12.93 3.29 -13.53
N ASN A 41 -11.60 3.23 -13.70
CA ASN A 41 -10.98 2.47 -14.78
C ASN A 41 -10.85 0.96 -14.45
N GLN A 42 -11.06 0.58 -13.20
CA GLN A 42 -11.10 -0.83 -12.79
C GLN A 42 -12.55 -1.33 -12.72
N ARG A 43 -12.85 -2.39 -13.47
CA ARG A 43 -14.15 -3.05 -13.42
C ARG A 43 -14.13 -4.08 -12.28
N ILE A 44 -14.99 -3.88 -11.29
CA ILE A 44 -15.24 -4.86 -10.22
C ILE A 44 -16.70 -5.33 -10.30
N GLY A 45 -16.93 -6.61 -10.02
CA GLY A 45 -18.27 -7.21 -10.03
C GLY A 45 -19.16 -6.66 -8.90
N SER A 46 -20.47 -6.88 -9.01
CA SER A 46 -21.47 -6.36 -8.05
C SER A 46 -21.23 -6.87 -6.63
N THR A 47 -20.91 -8.15 -6.47
CA THR A 47 -20.61 -8.76 -5.16
C THR A 47 -19.35 -8.15 -4.54
N SER A 48 -18.32 -7.90 -5.35
CA SER A 48 -17.09 -7.25 -4.87
C SER A 48 -17.35 -5.79 -4.47
N LYS A 49 -18.24 -5.08 -5.17
CA LYS A 49 -18.66 -3.72 -4.78
C LYS A 49 -19.37 -3.71 -3.44
N TRP A 50 -20.29 -4.65 -3.24
CA TRP A 50 -21.01 -4.79 -1.97
C TRP A 50 -20.05 -5.07 -0.81
N TRP A 51 -19.09 -5.99 -1.02
CA TRP A 51 -18.07 -6.28 -0.01
C TRP A 51 -17.17 -5.09 0.26
N LEU A 52 -16.75 -4.37 -0.78
CA LEU A 52 -15.95 -3.15 -0.66
C LEU A 52 -16.67 -2.08 0.17
N GLU A 53 -17.97 -1.87 -0.07
CA GLU A 53 -18.78 -0.93 0.73
C GLU A 53 -18.74 -1.28 2.22
N LYS A 54 -18.96 -2.56 2.58
CA LYS A 54 -18.89 -3.00 3.98
C LYS A 54 -17.52 -2.82 4.59
N SER A 55 -16.48 -3.12 3.82
CA SER A 55 -15.09 -2.94 4.26
C SER A 55 -14.72 -1.47 4.47
N LEU A 56 -15.20 -0.58 3.61
CA LEU A 56 -14.99 0.87 3.76
C LEU A 56 -15.73 1.43 4.97
N ILE A 57 -16.95 0.98 5.26
CA ILE A 57 -17.68 1.36 6.47
C ILE A 57 -16.90 0.93 7.71
N SER A 58 -16.45 -0.32 7.76
CA SER A 58 -15.66 -0.84 8.89
C SER A 58 -14.34 -0.07 9.09
N LEU A 59 -13.66 0.28 7.99
CA LEU A 59 -12.45 1.09 8.04
C LEU A 59 -12.75 2.51 8.53
N TYR A 60 -13.82 3.12 8.03
CA TYR A 60 -14.29 4.44 8.45
C TYR A 60 -14.52 4.49 9.95
N ASP A 61 -15.29 3.54 10.50
CA ASP A 61 -15.58 3.42 11.92
C ASP A 61 -14.28 3.23 12.75
N SER A 62 -13.36 2.45 12.23
CA SER A 62 -12.05 2.23 12.88
C SER A 62 -11.22 3.51 12.92
N ILE A 63 -11.20 4.28 11.84
CA ILE A 63 -10.48 5.57 11.76
C ILE A 63 -11.15 6.61 12.68
N GLN A 64 -12.49 6.63 12.76
CA GLN A 64 -13.20 7.54 13.66
C GLN A 64 -12.86 7.31 15.14
N LYS A 65 -12.66 6.07 15.56
CA LYS A 65 -12.23 5.74 16.93
C LYS A 65 -10.87 6.38 17.31
N HIS A 66 -10.07 6.73 16.31
CA HIS A 66 -8.80 7.45 16.47
C HIS A 66 -8.91 8.95 16.12
N ASN A 67 -10.11 9.52 16.15
CA ASN A 67 -10.39 10.92 15.80
C ASN A 67 -9.97 11.31 14.37
N GLY A 68 -9.84 10.33 13.48
CA GLY A 68 -9.50 10.54 12.08
C GLY A 68 -10.74 10.62 11.18
N LYS A 69 -10.53 11.01 9.92
CA LYS A 69 -11.57 11.04 8.89
C LYS A 69 -11.07 10.39 7.61
N LEU A 70 -11.72 9.33 7.17
CA LEU A 70 -11.44 8.72 5.86
C LEU A 70 -12.03 9.59 4.75
N ASN A 71 -11.21 10.00 3.79
CA ASN A 71 -11.64 10.75 2.63
C ASN A 71 -11.80 9.79 1.44
N ILE A 72 -13.01 9.71 0.89
CA ILE A 72 -13.34 8.79 -0.21
C ILE A 72 -13.57 9.61 -1.48
N PHE A 73 -12.87 9.21 -2.55
CA PHE A 73 -12.99 9.81 -3.88
C PHE A 73 -13.42 8.74 -4.90
N ALA A 74 -14.01 9.17 -6.00
CA ALA A 74 -14.30 8.32 -7.14
C ALA A 74 -13.79 8.98 -8.42
N GLY A 75 -13.03 8.24 -9.25
CA GLY A 75 -12.50 8.76 -10.50
C GLY A 75 -11.13 8.20 -10.85
N ASP A 76 -10.39 8.93 -11.66
CA ASP A 76 -9.02 8.61 -12.07
C ASP A 76 -8.03 8.94 -10.94
N PRO A 77 -7.31 7.94 -10.40
CA PRO A 77 -6.36 8.16 -9.30
C PRO A 77 -5.23 9.15 -9.63
N GLU A 78 -4.73 9.18 -10.86
CA GLU A 78 -3.67 10.09 -11.29
C GLU A 78 -4.14 11.56 -11.16
N LYS A 79 -5.36 11.86 -11.61
CA LYS A 79 -5.96 13.20 -11.54
C LYS A 79 -6.31 13.60 -10.09
N ILE A 80 -6.88 12.69 -9.33
CA ILE A 80 -7.30 12.96 -7.94
C ILE A 80 -6.08 13.25 -7.08
N ILE A 81 -5.05 12.40 -7.12
CA ILE A 81 -3.83 12.62 -6.34
C ILE A 81 -3.14 13.92 -6.76
N SER A 82 -3.00 14.19 -8.06
CA SER A 82 -2.47 15.48 -8.54
C SER A 82 -3.24 16.69 -7.98
N SER A 83 -4.56 16.61 -7.94
CA SER A 83 -5.40 17.70 -7.41
C SER A 83 -5.20 17.89 -5.91
N ILE A 84 -5.14 16.80 -5.15
CA ILE A 84 -4.91 16.85 -3.70
C ILE A 84 -3.54 17.50 -3.41
N LEU A 85 -2.48 17.07 -4.11
CA LEU A 85 -1.13 17.58 -3.89
C LEU A 85 -1.00 19.07 -4.19
N LYS A 86 -1.70 19.59 -5.20
CA LYS A 86 -1.70 21.03 -5.54
C LYS A 86 -2.37 21.89 -4.47
N ASN A 87 -3.36 21.34 -3.76
CA ASN A 87 -4.21 22.09 -2.84
C ASN A 87 -3.90 21.79 -1.36
N SER A 88 -2.81 21.07 -1.06
CA SER A 88 -2.47 20.68 0.30
C SER A 88 -0.99 20.87 0.62
N ASN A 89 -0.67 21.09 1.89
CA ASN A 89 0.71 21.16 2.37
C ASN A 89 1.23 19.79 2.81
N VAL A 90 1.03 18.76 1.98
CA VAL A 90 1.47 17.41 2.21
C VAL A 90 2.96 17.25 1.90
N LYS A 91 3.69 16.53 2.75
CA LYS A 91 5.12 16.24 2.58
C LYS A 91 5.40 14.79 2.21
N TYR A 92 4.48 13.88 2.51
CA TYR A 92 4.63 12.45 2.32
C TYR A 92 3.39 11.82 1.71
N VAL A 93 3.59 10.88 0.79
CA VAL A 93 2.53 10.02 0.26
C VAL A 93 2.99 8.57 0.37
N SER A 94 2.14 7.71 0.90
CA SER A 94 2.51 6.31 1.12
C SER A 94 1.36 5.36 0.83
N TRP A 95 1.70 4.15 0.35
CA TRP A 95 0.74 3.07 0.09
C TRP A 95 1.38 1.68 0.11
N ASN A 96 0.58 0.63 0.20
CA ASN A 96 1.05 -0.74 -0.01
C ASN A 96 0.94 -1.13 -1.50
N ARG A 97 1.98 -1.74 -2.05
CA ARG A 97 2.06 -2.11 -3.48
C ARG A 97 0.97 -3.10 -3.88
N LEU A 98 0.45 -2.93 -5.08
CA LEU A 98 -0.32 -3.93 -5.82
C LEU A 98 0.55 -4.46 -6.97
N TYR A 99 0.37 -5.72 -7.33
CA TYR A 99 1.29 -6.44 -8.21
C TYR A 99 0.70 -6.81 -9.57
N ASP A 100 -0.54 -6.43 -9.84
CA ASP A 100 -1.15 -6.58 -11.16
C ASP A 100 -0.61 -5.54 -12.15
N PRO A 101 -0.54 -5.86 -13.46
CA PRO A 101 0.07 -5.00 -14.46
C PRO A 101 -0.55 -3.60 -14.56
N TYR A 102 -1.86 -3.49 -14.37
CA TYR A 102 -2.56 -2.21 -14.38
C TYR A 102 -2.11 -1.33 -13.21
N SER A 103 -2.13 -1.88 -11.99
CA SER A 103 -1.74 -1.16 -10.79
C SER A 103 -0.27 -0.76 -10.81
N ILE A 104 0.62 -1.62 -11.29
CA ILE A 104 2.05 -1.29 -11.44
C ILE A 104 2.22 -0.08 -12.36
N LYS A 105 1.58 -0.09 -13.54
CA LYS A 105 1.67 1.02 -14.50
C LYS A 105 1.12 2.32 -13.94
N ARG A 106 -0.04 2.27 -13.28
CA ARG A 106 -0.68 3.42 -12.63
C ARG A 106 0.19 3.96 -11.49
N ASP A 107 0.64 3.09 -10.60
CA ASP A 107 1.43 3.46 -9.43
C ASP A 107 2.79 4.07 -9.81
N THR A 108 3.40 3.59 -10.89
CA THR A 108 4.64 4.17 -11.44
C THR A 108 4.42 5.61 -11.88
N LYS A 109 3.32 5.92 -12.56
CA LYS A 109 2.99 7.28 -12.98
C LYS A 109 2.68 8.17 -11.76
N ILE A 110 1.89 7.67 -10.80
CA ILE A 110 1.56 8.42 -9.58
C ILE A 110 2.83 8.74 -8.80
N LYS A 111 3.75 7.78 -8.67
CA LYS A 111 5.03 8.00 -8.02
C LYS A 111 5.84 9.11 -8.71
N SER A 112 5.87 9.13 -10.03
CA SER A 112 6.50 10.20 -10.81
C SER A 112 5.85 11.57 -10.54
N ILE A 113 4.52 11.65 -10.50
CA ILE A 113 3.77 12.89 -10.20
C ILE A 113 4.10 13.40 -8.79
N VAL A 114 4.08 12.52 -7.78
CA VAL A 114 4.39 12.87 -6.38
C VAL A 114 5.83 13.39 -6.27
N THR A 115 6.80 12.66 -6.84
CA THR A 115 8.22 13.03 -6.78
C THR A 115 8.50 14.35 -7.52
N SER A 116 7.88 14.58 -8.69
CA SER A 116 8.03 15.84 -9.41
C SER A 116 7.46 17.04 -8.64
N SER A 117 6.54 16.82 -7.72
CA SER A 117 6.00 17.82 -6.81
C SER A 117 6.88 18.05 -5.56
N LYS A 118 8.09 17.45 -5.50
CA LYS A 118 9.02 17.52 -4.36
C LYS A 118 8.42 16.95 -3.06
N ILE A 119 7.54 15.95 -3.18
CA ILE A 119 6.90 15.24 -2.07
C ILE A 119 7.53 13.86 -1.99
N GLU A 120 7.86 13.41 -0.78
CA GLU A 120 8.38 12.06 -0.58
C GLU A 120 7.32 11.00 -0.80
N CYS A 121 7.70 9.92 -1.49
CA CYS A 121 6.80 8.85 -1.89
C CYS A 121 7.36 7.50 -1.50
N ASP A 122 6.68 6.81 -0.59
CA ASP A 122 7.03 5.46 -0.15
C ASP A 122 5.98 4.43 -0.56
N SER A 123 6.44 3.24 -0.89
CA SER A 123 5.56 2.11 -1.13
C SER A 123 6.10 0.85 -0.46
N HIS A 124 5.22 0.10 0.18
CA HIS A 124 5.58 -1.04 1.02
C HIS A 124 4.93 -2.33 0.51
N ASN A 125 5.48 -3.47 0.92
CA ASN A 125 4.80 -4.75 0.73
C ASN A 125 3.76 -4.92 1.86
N GLY A 126 2.49 -4.95 1.49
CA GLY A 126 1.38 -5.17 2.43
C GLY A 126 0.56 -6.43 2.14
N TYR A 127 0.98 -7.24 1.14
CA TYR A 127 0.19 -8.34 0.61
C TYR A 127 0.93 -9.66 0.48
N LEU A 128 2.19 -9.61 0.07
CA LEU A 128 2.94 -10.81 -0.29
C LEU A 128 3.86 -11.21 0.84
N LEU A 129 3.91 -12.49 1.14
CA LEU A 129 4.92 -13.05 2.03
C LEU A 129 6.32 -12.77 1.47
N ASN A 130 6.48 -12.97 0.16
CA ASN A 130 7.71 -12.66 -0.55
C ASN A 130 7.40 -11.86 -1.82
N GLU A 131 8.10 -10.78 -2.06
CA GLU A 131 7.95 -10.02 -3.31
C GLU A 131 8.64 -10.76 -4.48
N PRO A 132 8.06 -10.71 -5.69
CA PRO A 132 8.54 -11.51 -6.82
C PRO A 132 10.01 -11.32 -7.15
N TRP A 133 10.53 -10.11 -7.00
CA TRP A 133 11.93 -9.77 -7.30
C TRP A 133 12.92 -10.26 -6.24
N ASN A 134 12.46 -10.61 -5.02
CA ASN A 134 13.29 -11.14 -3.95
C ASN A 134 13.54 -12.65 -4.08
N ILE A 135 12.64 -13.37 -4.77
CA ILE A 135 12.70 -14.81 -4.92
C ILE A 135 13.27 -15.18 -6.29
N LYS A 136 14.49 -15.65 -6.29
CA LYS A 136 15.21 -16.08 -7.50
C LYS A 136 15.78 -17.48 -7.31
N ASN A 137 15.92 -18.23 -8.40
CA ASN A 137 16.58 -19.51 -8.40
C ASN A 137 18.12 -19.34 -8.31
N LYS A 138 18.86 -20.43 -8.23
CA LYS A 138 20.34 -20.45 -8.15
C LYS A 138 21.02 -19.74 -9.35
N SER A 139 20.35 -19.63 -10.50
CA SER A 139 20.83 -18.92 -11.69
C SER A 139 20.48 -17.44 -11.70
N GLY A 140 19.87 -16.89 -10.63
CA GLY A 140 19.44 -15.49 -10.54
C GLY A 140 18.18 -15.16 -11.36
N THR A 141 17.50 -16.16 -11.93
CA THR A 141 16.26 -16.02 -12.70
C THR A 141 15.03 -16.42 -11.88
N PHE A 142 13.83 -16.10 -12.39
CA PHE A 142 12.59 -16.50 -11.74
C PHE A 142 12.33 -18.00 -11.88
N PHE A 143 11.66 -18.57 -10.88
CA PHE A 143 11.18 -19.94 -10.96
C PHE A 143 10.07 -20.06 -12.01
N LYS A 144 10.14 -21.08 -12.86
CA LYS A 144 9.13 -21.37 -13.89
C LYS A 144 8.13 -22.48 -13.44
N VAL A 145 8.44 -23.18 -12.34
CA VAL A 145 7.68 -24.32 -11.84
C VAL A 145 7.41 -24.10 -10.36
N PHE A 146 6.18 -24.43 -9.92
CA PHE A 146 5.73 -24.20 -8.55
C PHE A 146 6.52 -24.96 -7.47
N THR A 147 6.77 -26.25 -7.65
CA THR A 147 7.40 -27.09 -6.61
C THR A 147 8.80 -26.60 -6.18
N PRO A 148 9.73 -26.28 -7.10
CA PRO A 148 11.01 -25.69 -6.72
C PRO A 148 10.88 -24.31 -6.08
N TYR A 149 9.95 -23.49 -6.53
CA TYR A 149 9.62 -22.18 -5.94
C TYR A 149 9.15 -22.35 -4.49
N TRP A 150 8.16 -23.22 -4.28
CA TRP A 150 7.61 -23.50 -2.95
C TRP A 150 8.69 -23.99 -1.97
N ARG A 151 9.50 -24.98 -2.36
CA ARG A 151 10.59 -25.48 -1.53
C ARG A 151 11.60 -24.41 -1.16
N HIS A 152 11.90 -23.50 -2.07
CA HIS A 152 12.78 -22.38 -1.81
C HIS A 152 12.18 -21.40 -0.82
N CYS A 153 10.91 -21.03 -0.97
CA CYS A 153 10.21 -20.14 -0.04
C CYS A 153 10.07 -20.77 1.36
N ASP A 154 9.74 -22.05 1.43
CA ASP A 154 9.64 -22.81 2.67
C ASP A 154 10.96 -22.81 3.44
N CYS A 155 12.07 -23.09 2.76
CA CYS A 155 13.40 -23.01 3.33
C CYS A 155 13.73 -21.62 3.89
N LEU A 156 13.33 -20.55 3.22
CA LEU A 156 13.54 -19.17 3.69
C LEU A 156 12.77 -18.86 4.97
N LEU A 157 11.56 -19.38 5.11
CA LEU A 157 10.74 -19.20 6.31
C LEU A 157 11.41 -19.88 7.54
N TYR A 158 11.83 -21.12 7.40
CA TYR A 158 12.50 -21.85 8.49
C TYR A 158 13.83 -21.23 8.89
N THR A 159 14.59 -20.68 7.95
CA THR A 159 15.86 -20.01 8.28
C THR A 159 15.65 -18.67 8.98
N SER A 160 14.56 -17.96 8.68
CA SER A 160 14.17 -16.72 9.36
C SER A 160 13.74 -16.98 10.81
N ASP A 161 12.91 -17.99 11.06
CA ASP A 161 12.46 -18.37 12.40
C ASP A 161 13.62 -18.83 13.29
N ALA A 162 14.54 -19.64 12.74
CA ALA A 162 15.73 -20.11 13.47
C ALA A 162 16.68 -18.96 13.86
N ALA A 163 16.73 -17.88 13.06
CA ALA A 163 17.54 -16.71 13.37
C ALA A 163 16.93 -15.87 14.52
N ASP A 164 15.61 -15.78 14.61
CA ASP A 164 14.90 -15.07 15.68
C ASP A 164 14.98 -15.82 17.03
N GLU A 165 14.99 -17.15 17.04
CA GLU A 165 15.14 -17.96 18.25
C GLU A 165 16.57 -17.90 18.83
N SER A 166 17.58 -17.60 18.00
CA SER A 166 18.98 -17.51 18.44
C SER A 166 19.33 -16.19 19.15
N VAL A 167 18.39 -15.24 19.25
CA VAL A 167 18.55 -13.89 19.84
C VAL A 167 17.84 -13.76 21.19
N ARG A 168 17.29 -14.86 21.75
CA ARG A 168 16.69 -14.87 23.09
C ARG A 168 17.62 -15.45 24.14
#